data_084570aaafdbfec3e294e7fbd49010fc
#
_entry.id   084570aaafdbfec3e294e7fbd49010fc
#
_cell.length_a   1.000
_cell.length_b   1.000
_cell.length_c   1.000
_cell.angle_alpha   90.00
_cell.angle_beta   90.00
_cell.angle_gamma   90.00
#
_symmetry.space_group_name_H-M   'P 1'
#
loop_
_entity.id
_entity.type
_entity.pdbx_description
1 polymer ?
#
loop_
_entity_poly.entity_id
_entity_poly.type
_entity_poly.pdbx_seq_one_letter_code
_entity_poly.pdbx_strand_id
1 'polypeptide(L)' 'MKKCDCCGRELGQYDDLYLVNDGLPNERYECYNCHVDKLENGNETSCECCHELFDYENLKVNPENGTKELCPYCGQVWCE' A
#
# COMPACT_ATOMS: atom_id res chain seq x y z
N MET A 1 -9.08 15.91 -12.20
CA MET A 1 -9.06 14.47 -12.47
C MET A 1 -7.87 13.82 -11.79
N LYS A 2 -8.08 12.61 -11.30
CA LYS A 2 -7.01 11.85 -10.66
C LYS A 2 -6.24 11.04 -11.69
N LYS A 3 -5.00 10.77 -11.40
CA LYS A 3 -4.11 10.11 -12.34
C LYS A 3 -3.31 9.04 -11.60
N CYS A 4 -3.11 7.89 -12.27
CA CYS A 4 -2.27 6.84 -11.72
C CYS A 4 -0.81 7.28 -11.78
N ASP A 5 -0.14 7.29 -10.63
CA ASP A 5 1.27 7.70 -10.56
C ASP A 5 2.22 6.64 -11.11
N CYS A 6 1.74 5.42 -11.27
CA CYS A 6 2.55 4.31 -11.75
C CYS A 6 2.64 4.28 -13.28
N CYS A 7 1.49 4.30 -13.95
CA CYS A 7 1.44 4.20 -15.42
C CYS A 7 1.07 5.51 -16.11
N GLY A 8 0.70 6.53 -15.36
CA GLY A 8 0.34 7.83 -15.91
C GLY A 8 -1.04 7.92 -16.53
N ARG A 9 -1.84 6.88 -16.42
CA ARG A 9 -3.18 6.85 -17.00
C ARG A 9 -4.11 7.80 -16.25
N GLU A 10 -4.88 8.60 -16.99
CA GLU A 10 -5.90 9.44 -16.40
C GLU A 10 -7.13 8.60 -16.06
N LEU A 11 -7.67 8.81 -14.86
CA LEU A 11 -8.81 8.06 -14.36
C LEU A 11 -10.02 8.97 -14.21
N GLY A 12 -11.18 8.46 -14.64
CA GLY A 12 -12.45 9.15 -14.48
C GLY A 12 -12.97 9.05 -13.06
N GLN A 13 -14.07 9.77 -12.79
CA GLN A 13 -14.66 9.77 -11.45
C GLN A 13 -15.20 8.42 -11.00
N TYR A 14 -15.43 7.50 -11.94
CA TYR A 14 -15.93 6.16 -11.65
C TYR A 14 -14.83 5.11 -11.58
N ASP A 15 -13.60 5.47 -11.90
CA ASP A 15 -12.47 4.55 -11.81
C ASP A 15 -11.92 4.54 -10.38
N ASP A 16 -11.56 3.35 -9.93
CA ASP A 16 -11.00 3.19 -8.58
C ASP A 16 -9.54 3.60 -8.56
N LEU A 17 -9.19 4.42 -7.58
CA LEU A 17 -7.81 4.74 -7.27
C LEU A 17 -7.46 4.18 -5.92
N TYR A 18 -6.29 3.57 -5.83
CA TYR A 18 -5.77 3.02 -4.59
C TYR A 18 -4.64 3.89 -4.08
N LEU A 19 -4.77 4.38 -2.85
CA LEU A 19 -3.72 5.16 -2.20
C LEU A 19 -2.74 4.20 -1.54
N VAL A 20 -1.48 4.32 -1.93
CA VAL A 20 -0.40 3.48 -1.41
C VAL A 20 0.57 4.36 -0.63
N ASN A 21 1.04 3.86 0.49
CA ASN A 21 1.99 4.55 1.38
C ASN A 21 1.42 5.85 1.96
N ASP A 22 0.16 5.81 2.38
CA ASP A 22 -0.54 6.97 2.96
C ASP A 22 0.27 7.59 4.10
N GLY A 23 0.54 8.87 3.99
CA GLY A 23 1.29 9.62 4.99
C GLY A 23 2.80 9.47 4.91
N LEU A 24 3.31 8.70 3.96
CA LEU A 24 4.76 8.50 3.77
C LEU A 24 5.26 9.38 2.61
N PRO A 25 6.57 9.67 2.57
CA PRO A 25 7.14 10.49 1.50
C PRO A 25 6.93 9.93 0.11
N ASN A 26 6.78 8.62 -0.03
CA ASN A 26 6.56 7.96 -1.31
C ASN A 26 5.08 7.62 -1.55
N GLU A 27 4.17 8.37 -0.93
CA GLU A 27 2.73 8.24 -1.15
C GLU A 27 2.39 8.42 -2.62
N ARG A 28 1.54 7.53 -3.14
CA ARG A 28 1.14 7.59 -4.54
C ARG A 28 -0.24 6.97 -4.74
N TYR A 29 -0.87 7.31 -5.87
CA TYR A 29 -2.12 6.69 -6.29
C TYR A 29 -1.85 5.72 -7.43
N GLU A 30 -2.55 4.59 -7.43
CA GLU A 30 -2.44 3.57 -8.46
C GLU A 30 -3.80 3.16 -8.96
N CYS A 31 -3.89 2.88 -10.27
CA CYS A 31 -5.10 2.30 -10.84
C CYS A 31 -5.19 0.82 -10.46
N TYR A 32 -6.38 0.24 -10.65
CA TYR A 32 -6.62 -1.15 -10.28
C TYR A 32 -5.60 -2.10 -10.92
N ASN A 33 -5.31 -1.91 -12.22
CA ASN A 33 -4.39 -2.80 -12.93
C ASN A 33 -2.98 -2.77 -12.35
N CYS A 34 -2.46 -1.58 -12.02
CA CYS A 34 -1.14 -1.45 -11.41
C CYS A 34 -1.11 -2.05 -10.01
N HIS A 35 -2.16 -1.81 -9.25
CA HIS A 35 -2.29 -2.33 -7.90
C HIS A 35 -2.30 -3.86 -7.89
N VAL A 36 -3.11 -4.49 -8.73
CA VAL A 36 -3.19 -5.95 -8.82
C VAL A 36 -1.85 -6.55 -9.24
N ASP A 37 -1.21 -5.94 -10.24
CA ASP A 37 0.09 -6.40 -10.72
C ASP A 37 1.13 -6.43 -9.60
N LYS A 38 1.19 -5.36 -8.81
CA LYS A 38 2.13 -5.28 -7.69
C LYS A 38 1.80 -6.24 -6.56
N LEU A 39 0.52 -6.48 -6.31
CA LEU A 39 0.11 -7.47 -5.32
C LEU A 39 0.54 -8.87 -5.74
N GLU A 40 0.35 -9.23 -7.00
CA GLU A 40 0.74 -10.53 -7.53
C GLU A 40 2.25 -10.73 -7.49
N ASN A 41 3.01 -9.66 -7.71
CA ASN A 41 4.48 -9.71 -7.67
C ASN A 41 5.04 -9.63 -6.24
N GLY A 42 4.20 -9.40 -5.25
CA GLY A 42 4.63 -9.29 -3.87
C GLY A 42 5.30 -7.97 -3.52
N ASN A 43 5.16 -6.96 -4.37
CA ASN A 43 5.74 -5.63 -4.14
C ASN A 43 4.89 -4.77 -3.22
N GLU A 44 3.62 -5.09 -3.08
CA GLU A 44 2.68 -4.37 -2.21
C GLU A 44 1.88 -5.36 -1.37
N THR A 45 1.49 -4.90 -0.20
CA THR A 45 0.64 -5.69 0.70
C THR A 45 -0.20 -4.74 1.53
N SER A 46 -1.40 -5.17 1.89
CA SER A 46 -2.22 -4.40 2.82
C SER A 46 -1.82 -4.70 4.26
N CYS A 47 -1.91 -3.68 5.11
CA CYS A 47 -1.68 -3.85 6.54
C CYS A 47 -2.78 -4.73 7.13
N GLU A 48 -2.40 -5.71 7.93
CA GLU A 48 -3.36 -6.62 8.58
C GLU A 48 -4.24 -5.90 9.61
N CYS A 49 -3.76 -4.78 10.15
CA CYS A 49 -4.46 -4.03 11.19
C CYS A 49 -5.43 -3.01 10.59
N CYS A 50 -4.92 -2.10 9.75
CA CYS A 50 -5.72 -1.00 9.21
C CYS A 50 -6.17 -1.20 7.77
N HIS A 51 -5.69 -2.24 7.09
CA HIS A 51 -6.02 -2.60 5.72
C HIS A 51 -5.61 -1.56 4.67
N GLU A 52 -4.71 -0.64 5.04
CA GLU A 52 -4.14 0.31 4.09
C GLU A 52 -3.05 -0.35 3.26
N LEU A 53 -2.87 0.15 2.03
CA LEU A 53 -1.86 -0.40 1.13
C LEU A 53 -0.50 0.24 1.35
N PHE A 54 0.54 -0.57 1.38
CA PHE A 54 1.91 -0.11 1.52
C PHE A 54 2.84 -0.97 0.68
N ASP A 55 3.95 -0.40 0.23
CA ASP A 55 5.01 -1.19 -0.40
C ASP A 55 5.57 -2.17 0.64
N TYR A 56 5.93 -3.35 0.18
CA TYR A 56 6.46 -4.40 1.06
C TYR A 56 7.64 -3.90 1.89
N GLU A 57 8.51 -3.07 1.31
CA GLU A 57 9.68 -2.54 2.00
C GLU A 57 9.34 -1.59 3.17
N ASN A 58 8.15 -0.99 3.13
CA ASN A 58 7.69 -0.09 4.19
C ASN A 58 7.00 -0.82 5.33
N LEU A 59 6.71 -2.10 5.16
CA LEU A 59 6.01 -2.88 6.16
C LEU A 59 6.94 -3.29 7.31
N LYS A 60 6.35 -3.44 8.49
CA LYS A 60 7.06 -3.90 9.68
C LYS A 60 6.69 -5.35 9.99
N VAL A 61 7.61 -6.06 10.61
CA VAL A 61 7.40 -7.45 11.00
C VAL A 61 6.39 -7.52 12.12
N ASN A 62 5.38 -8.38 11.96
CA ASN A 62 4.44 -8.68 13.02
C ASN A 62 5.11 -9.68 13.98
N PRO A 63 5.32 -9.30 15.24
CA PRO A 63 6.03 -10.18 16.18
C PRO A 63 5.30 -11.49 16.49
N GLU A 64 4.00 -11.55 16.21
CA GLU A 64 3.23 -12.76 16.47
C GLU A 64 3.53 -13.87 15.49
N ASN A 65 3.79 -13.54 14.23
CA ASN A 65 4.03 -14.55 13.19
C ASN A 65 5.31 -14.34 12.38
N GLY A 66 6.06 -13.28 12.64
CA GLY A 66 7.33 -13.02 11.99
C GLY A 66 7.24 -12.60 10.53
N THR A 67 6.06 -12.21 10.08
CA THR A 67 5.81 -11.79 8.70
C THR A 67 5.69 -10.28 8.59
N LYS A 68 6.23 -9.69 7.52
CA LYS A 68 6.08 -8.25 7.26
C LYS A 68 4.66 -7.97 6.77
N GLU A 69 3.79 -7.58 7.67
CA GLU A 69 2.38 -7.36 7.35
C GLU A 69 1.76 -6.17 8.07
N LEU A 70 2.55 -5.40 8.83
CA LEU A 70 2.07 -4.22 9.54
C LEU A 70 2.65 -2.96 8.92
N CYS A 71 1.81 -1.92 8.77
CA CYS A 71 2.28 -0.63 8.28
C CYS A 71 3.16 0.04 9.36
N PRO A 72 3.94 1.08 8.99
CA PRO A 72 4.81 1.76 9.96
C PRO A 72 4.07 2.30 11.17
N TYR A 73 2.82 2.68 10.99
CA TYR A 73 2.01 3.25 12.09
C TYR A 73 1.54 2.16 13.06
N CYS A 74 0.99 1.08 12.50
CA CYS A 74 0.54 -0.05 13.32
C CYS A 74 1.71 -0.80 13.94
N GLY A 75 2.82 -0.89 13.19
CA GLY A 75 4.03 -1.55 13.66
C GLY A 75 4.63 -0.86 14.89
N GLN A 76 4.52 0.46 14.96
CA GLN A 76 5.02 1.21 16.12
C GLN A 76 4.25 0.86 17.39
N VAL A 77 2.94 0.66 17.27
CA VAL A 77 2.09 0.30 18.41
C VAL A 77 2.43 -1.09 18.91
N TRP A 78 2.69 -2.02 18.00
CA TRP A 78 2.98 -3.42 18.36
C TRP A 78 4.40 -3.63 18.88
N CYS A 79 5.30 -2.72 18.58
CA CYS A 79 6.71 -2.85 18.96
C CYS A 79 7.06 -2.23 20.31
N GLU A 80 6.07 -1.90 21.11
CA GLU A 80 6.31 -1.38 22.47
C GLU A 80 6.77 -2.45 23.46
#